data_031f15f8ddb55afc32aa0310c98bd5e9
#
_entry.id   031f15f8ddb55afc32aa0310c98bd5e9
#
_cell.length_a   1.000
_cell.length_b   1.000
_cell.length_c   1.000
_cell.angle_alpha   90.00
_cell.angle_beta   90.00
_cell.angle_gamma   90.00
#
_symmetry.space_group_name_H-M   'P 1'
#
loop_
_entity.id
_entity.type
_entity.pdbx_description
1 polymer ?
#
loop_
_entity_poly.entity_id
_entity_poly.type
_entity_poly.pdbx_seq_one_letter_code
_entity_poly.pdbx_strand_id
1 'polypeptide(L)'
;TEAVFFDDRAVENVKREIRRMHEMGFSCSLDDFGAGFSSLGLLMEFDIDTIKLDRRLTKNLSNQKAREIVISIVQLSQKIGALTVAEGIETPEQLEFMKKARCDMVQGYIYSKPLPIPEFEDWLTHQSNLS
;
A
#
# COMPACT_ATOMS: atom_id res chain seq x y z
N THR A 1 22.97 0.39 -6.97
CA THR A 1 22.51 1.40 -7.89
C THR A 1 21.80 0.83 -9.07
N GLU A 2 20.70 0.28 -8.79
CA GLU A 2 19.87 -0.30 -9.81
C GLU A 2 18.83 0.70 -10.20
N ALA A 3 19.19 1.64 -11.04
CA ALA A 3 18.18 2.44 -11.66
C ALA A 3 17.50 1.54 -12.68
N VAL A 4 16.26 1.21 -12.45
CA VAL A 4 15.49 0.50 -13.44
C VAL A 4 15.10 1.51 -14.50
N PHE A 5 15.86 1.52 -15.56
CA PHE A 5 15.49 2.34 -16.71
C PHE A 5 14.60 1.52 -17.60
N PHE A 6 13.35 1.91 -17.65
CA PHE A 6 12.49 1.41 -18.70
C PHE A 6 12.76 2.27 -19.93
N ASP A 7 13.11 1.66 -21.04
CA ASP A 7 13.12 2.41 -22.28
C ASP A 7 11.67 2.71 -22.69
N ASP A 8 11.50 3.66 -23.60
CA ASP A 8 10.16 4.12 -23.97
C ASP A 8 9.26 3.00 -24.50
N ARG A 9 9.87 2.03 -25.19
CA ARG A 9 9.12 0.88 -25.73
C ARG A 9 8.64 -0.02 -24.61
N ALA A 10 9.48 -0.30 -23.62
CA ALA A 10 9.10 -1.14 -22.48
C ALA A 10 7.98 -0.46 -21.68
N VAL A 11 8.10 0.84 -21.46
CA VAL A 11 7.07 1.60 -20.75
C VAL A 11 5.73 1.52 -21.49
N GLU A 12 5.74 1.71 -22.80
CA GLU A 12 4.50 1.65 -23.60
C GLU A 12 3.89 0.26 -23.59
N ASN A 13 4.73 -0.80 -23.60
CA ASN A 13 4.22 -2.16 -23.51
C ASN A 13 3.53 -2.42 -22.18
N VAL A 14 4.12 -1.98 -21.07
CA VAL A 14 3.51 -2.14 -19.74
C VAL A 14 2.22 -1.34 -19.63
N LYS A 15 2.21 -0.12 -20.14
CA LYS A 15 0.99 0.70 -20.15
C LYS A 15 -0.15 0.01 -20.88
N ARG A 16 0.16 -0.62 -22.01
CA ARG A 16 -0.82 -1.36 -22.79
C ARG A 16 -1.38 -2.54 -22.01
N GLU A 17 -0.50 -3.30 -21.33
CA GLU A 17 -0.94 -4.44 -20.53
C GLU A 17 -1.80 -4.01 -19.35
N ILE A 18 -1.46 -2.89 -18.70
CA ILE A 18 -2.27 -2.36 -17.61
C ILE A 18 -3.65 -1.96 -18.12
N ARG A 19 -3.72 -1.29 -19.28
CA ARG A 19 -5.02 -0.95 -19.89
C ARG A 19 -5.85 -2.19 -20.16
N ARG A 20 -5.23 -3.25 -20.67
CA ARG A 20 -5.94 -4.52 -20.93
C ARG A 20 -6.48 -5.12 -19.64
N MET A 21 -5.69 -5.10 -18.57
CA MET A 21 -6.14 -5.60 -17.28
C MET A 21 -7.32 -4.80 -16.76
N HIS A 22 -7.26 -3.48 -16.86
CA HIS A 22 -8.37 -2.61 -16.45
C HIS A 22 -9.63 -2.89 -17.25
N GLU A 23 -9.51 -3.08 -18.55
CA GLU A 23 -10.65 -3.42 -19.41
C GLU A 23 -11.29 -4.74 -19.04
N MET A 24 -10.50 -5.67 -18.51
CA MET A 24 -10.98 -6.97 -18.05
C MET A 24 -11.49 -6.94 -16.61
N GLY A 25 -11.47 -5.78 -15.96
CA GLY A 25 -11.97 -5.62 -14.61
C GLY A 25 -10.95 -5.90 -13.51
N PHE A 26 -9.67 -6.03 -13.85
CA PHE A 26 -8.61 -6.25 -12.87
C PHE A 26 -8.02 -4.92 -12.39
N SER A 27 -7.54 -4.93 -11.15
CA SER A 27 -6.84 -3.80 -10.55
C SER A 27 -5.33 -4.01 -10.63
N CYS A 28 -4.61 -2.90 -10.75
CA CYS A 28 -3.15 -2.93 -10.74
C CYS A 28 -2.64 -2.45 -9.38
N SER A 29 -1.82 -3.27 -8.74
CA SER A 29 -1.29 -3.00 -7.41
C SER A 29 0.23 -2.84 -7.46
N LEU A 30 0.73 -1.85 -6.75
CA LEU A 30 2.17 -1.66 -6.57
C LEU A 30 2.55 -2.12 -5.17
N ASP A 31 3.28 -3.23 -5.10
CA ASP A 31 3.68 -3.84 -3.83
C ASP A 31 4.98 -3.26 -3.31
N ASP A 32 5.17 -3.40 -2.01
CA ASP A 32 6.42 -3.05 -1.32
C ASP A 32 6.83 -1.60 -1.52
N PHE A 33 5.86 -0.70 -1.56
CA PHE A 33 6.15 0.72 -1.70
C PHE A 33 6.93 1.22 -0.48
N GLY A 34 8.05 1.86 -0.75
CA GLY A 34 8.94 2.34 0.30
C GLY A 34 10.13 1.42 0.54
N ALA A 35 10.19 0.26 -0.12
CA ALA A 35 11.31 -0.67 0.02
C ALA A 35 12.46 -0.39 -0.94
N GLY A 36 12.20 0.35 -2.01
CA GLY A 36 13.21 0.62 -3.04
C GLY A 36 13.08 2.01 -3.64
N PHE A 37 13.99 2.33 -4.53
CA PHE A 37 14.09 3.69 -5.07
C PHE A 37 13.19 3.95 -6.28
N SER A 38 12.72 2.91 -6.97
CA SER A 38 12.03 3.06 -8.24
C SER A 38 10.51 3.22 -8.11
N SER A 39 9.98 3.16 -6.89
CA SER A 39 8.53 3.18 -6.68
C SER A 39 7.86 4.46 -7.17
N LEU A 40 8.47 5.60 -6.94
CA LEU A 40 7.91 6.89 -7.40
C LEU A 40 7.87 6.97 -8.92
N GLY A 41 8.89 6.45 -9.57
CA GLY A 41 8.91 6.41 -11.04
C GLY A 41 7.78 5.58 -11.60
N LEU A 42 7.49 4.46 -10.96
CA LEU A 42 6.37 3.61 -11.39
C LEU A 42 5.03 4.32 -11.24
N LEU A 43 4.86 5.08 -10.16
CA LEU A 43 3.64 5.88 -9.97
C LEU A 43 3.48 6.95 -11.03
N MET A 44 4.58 7.54 -11.48
CA MET A 44 4.54 8.56 -12.52
C MET A 44 4.16 7.99 -13.87
N GLU A 45 4.61 6.78 -14.16
CA GLU A 45 4.46 6.19 -15.50
C GLU A 45 3.18 5.37 -15.66
N PHE A 46 2.70 4.74 -14.59
CA PHE A 46 1.64 3.75 -14.73
C PHE A 46 0.42 4.11 -13.91
N ASP A 47 -0.73 3.65 -14.38
CA ASP A 47 -2.03 3.87 -13.75
C ASP A 47 -2.24 2.81 -12.67
N ILE A 48 -1.75 3.11 -11.48
CA ILE A 48 -1.77 2.21 -10.34
C ILE A 48 -3.04 2.45 -9.52
N ASP A 49 -3.75 1.38 -9.20
CA ASP A 49 -5.00 1.46 -8.44
C ASP A 49 -4.77 1.37 -6.94
N THR A 50 -3.78 0.58 -6.52
CA THR A 50 -3.53 0.32 -5.12
C THR A 50 -2.04 0.36 -4.83
N ILE A 51 -1.69 0.99 -3.72
CA ILE A 51 -0.31 1.05 -3.23
C ILE A 51 -0.25 0.30 -1.92
N LYS A 52 0.59 -0.74 -1.87
CA LYS A 52 0.83 -1.51 -0.66
C LYS A 52 2.09 -1.02 0.01
N LEU A 53 1.95 -0.57 1.26
CA LEU A 53 3.09 -0.12 2.05
C LEU A 53 3.89 -1.31 2.53
N ASP A 54 5.22 -1.23 2.35
CA ASP A 54 6.13 -2.28 2.80
C ASP A 54 6.03 -2.42 4.32
N ARG A 55 6.06 -3.67 4.80
CA ARG A 55 6.00 -3.95 6.24
C ARG A 55 7.16 -3.31 7.01
N ARG A 56 8.27 -3.00 6.36
CA ARG A 56 9.37 -2.29 7.02
C ARG A 56 8.95 -0.92 7.52
N LEU A 57 8.07 -0.25 6.78
CA LEU A 57 7.53 1.03 7.21
C LEU A 57 6.58 0.86 8.39
N THR A 58 5.70 -0.13 8.32
CA THR A 58 4.71 -0.34 9.38
C THR A 58 5.35 -0.88 10.66
N LYS A 59 6.46 -1.59 10.56
CA LYS A 59 7.19 -2.07 11.74
C LYS A 59 7.84 -0.96 12.54
N ASN A 60 8.19 0.14 11.90
CA ASN A 60 8.99 1.19 12.51
C ASN A 60 8.16 2.42 12.89
N LEU A 61 6.89 2.23 13.21
CA LEU A 61 6.00 3.36 13.53
C LEU A 61 6.29 4.03 14.86
N SER A 62 7.20 3.48 15.67
CA SER A 62 7.73 4.21 16.82
C SER A 62 8.72 5.29 16.41
N ASN A 63 9.24 5.22 15.21
CA ASN A 63 10.18 6.21 14.65
C ASN A 63 9.40 7.34 14.00
N GLN A 64 9.69 8.57 14.41
CA GLN A 64 8.98 9.75 13.90
C GLN A 64 9.15 9.91 12.39
N LYS A 65 10.34 9.65 11.89
CA LYS A 65 10.62 9.77 10.46
C LYS A 65 9.79 8.76 9.65
N ALA A 66 9.68 7.53 10.14
CA ALA A 66 8.86 6.51 9.48
C ALA A 66 7.39 6.93 9.44
N ARG A 67 6.89 7.48 10.54
CA ARG A 67 5.50 7.98 10.58
C ARG A 67 5.26 9.07 9.55
N GLU A 68 6.19 10.03 9.45
CA GLU A 68 6.06 11.11 8.47
C GLU A 68 6.08 10.58 7.04
N ILE A 69 6.91 9.59 6.77
CA ILE A 69 6.97 8.98 5.44
C ILE A 69 5.63 8.30 5.11
N VAL A 70 5.08 7.53 6.05
CA VAL A 70 3.80 6.86 5.83
C VAL A 70 2.69 7.87 5.56
N ILE A 71 2.62 8.92 6.36
CA ILE A 71 1.61 9.98 6.17
C ILE A 71 1.74 10.59 4.78
N SER A 72 2.96 10.87 4.34
CA SER A 72 3.22 11.46 3.04
C SER A 72 2.79 10.52 1.90
N ILE A 73 3.05 9.23 2.04
CA ILE A 73 2.66 8.25 1.03
C ILE A 73 1.14 8.16 0.93
N VAL A 74 0.44 8.12 2.07
CA VAL A 74 -1.01 8.07 2.07
C VAL A 74 -1.59 9.30 1.40
N GLN A 75 -1.07 10.48 1.74
CA GLN A 75 -1.54 11.73 1.12
C GLN A 75 -1.30 11.75 -0.38
N LEU A 76 -0.12 11.30 -0.81
CA LEU A 76 0.20 11.21 -2.23
C LEU A 76 -0.77 10.26 -2.95
N SER A 77 -1.01 9.11 -2.36
CA SER A 77 -1.94 8.14 -2.93
C SER A 77 -3.33 8.72 -3.12
N GLN A 78 -3.83 9.44 -2.13
CA GLN A 78 -5.14 10.09 -2.23
C GLN A 78 -5.17 11.10 -3.37
N LYS A 79 -4.11 11.86 -3.54
CA LYS A 79 -4.04 12.88 -4.59
C LYS A 79 -4.05 12.27 -6.00
N ILE A 80 -3.46 11.10 -6.17
CA ILE A 80 -3.43 10.44 -7.48
C ILE A 80 -4.58 9.45 -7.67
N GLY A 81 -5.45 9.33 -6.68
CA GLY A 81 -6.62 8.46 -6.79
C GLY A 81 -6.35 6.99 -6.54
N ALA A 82 -5.25 6.65 -5.88
CA ALA A 82 -4.91 5.27 -5.54
C ALA A 82 -5.30 4.97 -4.10
N LEU A 83 -5.69 3.73 -3.84
CA LEU A 83 -5.96 3.25 -2.50
C LEU A 83 -4.65 2.82 -1.84
N THR A 84 -4.60 2.90 -0.51
CA THR A 84 -3.43 2.46 0.24
C THR A 84 -3.77 1.24 1.08
N VAL A 85 -2.84 0.29 1.14
CA VAL A 85 -2.93 -0.90 1.97
C VAL A 85 -1.68 -0.95 2.84
N ALA A 86 -1.86 -1.01 4.16
CA ALA A 86 -0.75 -1.19 5.09
C ALA A 86 -0.63 -2.67 5.44
N GLU A 87 0.52 -3.26 5.13
CA GLU A 87 0.78 -4.66 5.45
C GLU A 87 1.39 -4.80 6.84
N GLY A 88 1.22 -5.96 7.43
CA GLY A 88 1.91 -6.31 8.67
C GLY A 88 1.43 -5.59 9.90
N ILE A 89 0.14 -5.29 9.96
CA ILE A 89 -0.44 -4.65 11.16
C ILE A 89 -0.59 -5.72 12.23
N GLU A 90 0.14 -5.55 13.32
CA GLU A 90 0.22 -6.53 14.40
C GLU A 90 -0.27 -6.00 15.74
N THR A 91 -0.27 -4.68 15.92
CA THR A 91 -0.59 -4.07 17.22
C THR A 91 -1.73 -3.06 17.09
N PRO A 92 -2.48 -2.84 18.19
CA PRO A 92 -3.50 -1.79 18.20
C PRO A 92 -2.92 -0.40 17.92
N GLU A 93 -1.70 -0.14 18.36
CA GLU A 93 -1.05 1.15 18.15
C GLU A 93 -0.79 1.39 16.65
N GLN A 94 -0.35 0.37 15.94
CA GLN A 94 -0.15 0.46 14.50
C GLN A 94 -1.47 0.72 13.79
N LEU A 95 -2.51 0.00 14.15
CA LEU A 95 -3.83 0.16 13.56
C LEU A 95 -4.35 1.58 13.80
N GLU A 96 -4.22 2.08 15.02
CA GLU A 96 -4.68 3.41 15.36
C GLU A 96 -3.93 4.48 14.56
N PHE A 97 -2.63 4.30 14.38
CA PHE A 97 -1.84 5.21 13.56
C PHE A 97 -2.31 5.22 12.11
N MET A 98 -2.56 4.03 11.54
CA MET A 98 -3.02 3.93 10.14
C MET A 98 -4.39 4.55 9.97
N LYS A 99 -5.25 4.42 10.98
CA LYS A 99 -6.56 5.05 10.99
C LYS A 99 -6.44 6.56 10.96
N LYS A 100 -5.55 7.13 11.79
CA LYS A 100 -5.32 8.57 11.82
C LYS A 100 -4.67 9.08 10.53
N ALA A 101 -3.82 8.28 9.92
CA ALA A 101 -3.19 8.61 8.65
C ALA A 101 -4.16 8.49 7.46
N ARG A 102 -5.35 7.95 7.69
CA ARG A 102 -6.39 7.74 6.68
C ARG A 102 -6.00 6.73 5.60
N CYS A 103 -5.26 5.72 6.00
CA CYS A 103 -5.01 4.57 5.15
C CYS A 103 -6.32 3.88 4.83
N ASP A 104 -6.49 3.43 3.60
CA ASP A 104 -7.78 2.87 3.16
C ASP A 104 -8.01 1.47 3.68
N MET A 105 -6.97 0.62 3.64
CA MET A 105 -7.08 -0.77 4.01
C MET A 105 -5.85 -1.20 4.79
N VAL A 106 -6.03 -2.22 5.61
CA VAL A 106 -4.92 -2.84 6.34
C VAL A 106 -4.97 -4.34 6.16
N GLN A 107 -3.82 -4.97 6.28
CA GLN A 107 -3.67 -6.40 6.20
C GLN A 107 -3.00 -6.89 7.47
N GLY A 108 -3.61 -7.86 8.12
CA GLY A 108 -3.10 -8.38 9.38
C GLY A 108 -1.99 -9.37 9.20
N TYR A 109 -1.41 -9.74 10.32
CA TYR A 109 -0.18 -10.50 10.39
C TYR A 109 -0.27 -11.91 9.82
N ILE A 110 -1.37 -12.62 10.02
CA ILE A 110 -1.39 -14.04 9.70
C ILE A 110 -2.34 -14.43 8.58
N TYR A 111 -3.59 -14.01 8.60
CA TYR A 111 -4.59 -14.58 7.70
C TYR A 111 -5.41 -13.59 6.93
N SER A 112 -5.27 -12.31 7.17
CA SER A 112 -6.23 -11.42 6.58
C SER A 112 -5.86 -11.08 5.15
N LYS A 113 -6.88 -11.07 4.31
CA LYS A 113 -6.86 -10.29 3.08
C LYS A 113 -6.79 -8.81 3.48
N PRO A 114 -6.37 -7.93 2.58
CA PRO A 114 -6.52 -6.51 2.85
C PRO A 114 -7.98 -6.19 3.16
N LEU A 115 -8.23 -5.49 4.27
CA LEU A 115 -9.56 -5.12 4.72
C LEU A 115 -9.63 -3.63 4.98
N PRO A 116 -10.78 -2.99 4.71
CA PRO A 116 -11.03 -1.65 5.23
C PRO A 116 -10.83 -1.65 6.75
N ILE A 117 -10.39 -0.53 7.30
CA ILE A 117 -10.04 -0.48 8.72
C ILE A 117 -11.18 -0.88 9.65
N PRO A 118 -12.45 -0.42 9.46
CA PRO A 118 -13.53 -0.88 10.34
C PRO A 118 -13.73 -2.39 10.32
N GLU A 119 -13.60 -3.03 9.16
CA GLU A 119 -13.74 -4.47 9.06
C GLU A 119 -12.58 -5.20 9.72
N PHE A 120 -11.37 -4.65 9.62
CA PHE A 120 -10.20 -5.19 10.28
C PHE A 120 -10.34 -5.09 11.80
N GLU A 121 -10.87 -3.99 12.30
CA GLU A 121 -11.15 -3.81 13.72
C GLU A 121 -12.13 -4.88 14.23
N ASP A 122 -13.19 -5.14 13.47
CA ASP A 122 -14.14 -6.20 13.80
C ASP A 122 -13.48 -7.57 13.82
N TRP A 123 -12.64 -7.84 12.82
CA TRP A 123 -11.93 -9.11 12.73
C TRP A 123 -11.01 -9.31 13.93
N LEU A 124 -10.27 -8.28 14.34
CA LEU A 124 -9.40 -8.35 15.52
C LEU A 124 -10.19 -8.62 16.79
N THR A 125 -11.31 -7.94 16.97
CA THR A 125 -12.17 -8.13 18.14
C THR A 125 -12.66 -9.56 18.20
N HIS A 126 -13.05 -10.14 17.07
CA HIS A 126 -13.50 -11.51 16.98
C HIS A 126 -12.39 -12.50 17.37
N GLN A 127 -11.18 -12.28 16.89
CA GLN A 127 -10.03 -13.12 17.22
C GLN A 127 -9.72 -13.07 18.71
N SER A 128 -9.79 -11.89 19.31
CA SER A 128 -9.56 -11.71 20.73
C SER A 128 -10.61 -12.46 21.57
N ASN A 129 -11.84 -12.48 21.12
CA ASN A 129 -12.92 -13.13 21.84
C ASN A 129 -12.88 -14.66 21.74
N LEU A 130 -12.17 -15.18 20.75
CA LEU A 130 -12.05 -16.62 20.54
C LEU A 130 -10.88 -17.26 21.29
N SER A 131 -9.99 -16.46 21.85
CA SER A 131 -8.82 -16.97 22.56
C SER A 131 -9.07 -17.22 24.02
#